data_1e70e636aa3020fad1b8a0fd3884d485
#
_entry.id   1e70e636aa3020fad1b8a0fd3884d485
#
_cell.length_a   1.000
_cell.length_b   1.000
_cell.length_c   1.000
_cell.angle_alpha   90.00
_cell.angle_beta   90.00
_cell.angle_gamma   90.00
#
_symmetry.space_group_name_H-M   'P 1'
#
loop_
_entity.id
_entity.type
_entity.pdbx_description
1 polymer ?
#
loop_
_entity_poly.entity_id
_entity_poly.type
_entity_poly.pdbx_seq_one_letter_code
_entity_poly.pdbx_strand_id
1 'polypeptide(L)'
;YHKLKRSIITTSDGSKTIQIGEWNEQYHSIHGAIQEAMHVFIKMGLYYFLELHKVKSLRVLEMGLGTGLNAFITALESEIKNLHVYYEAIEAHPVLKHELSQLNYPELLANDNQHSLFKNIHDVSWAISNPISTNFTLNKIQQDFLELEHKSSFDLVYFDAFGPRVQPHLWTLTMFKRMFNALKPHGVLVTYSAKGVVR
;
A
#
# COMPACT_ATOMS: atom_id res chain seq x y z
N TYR A 1 25.81 -6.82 3.05
CA TYR A 1 24.67 -5.99 2.59
C TYR A 1 24.99 -4.54 2.93
N HIS A 2 25.26 -3.69 1.94
CA HIS A 2 25.33 -2.25 2.15
C HIS A 2 23.96 -1.78 2.65
N LYS A 3 23.93 -1.21 3.86
CA LYS A 3 22.72 -0.63 4.41
C LYS A 3 22.41 0.64 3.59
N LEU A 4 21.39 0.58 2.72
CA LEU A 4 20.96 1.73 1.91
C LEU A 4 20.75 2.94 2.81
N LYS A 5 21.30 4.09 2.45
CA LYS A 5 21.14 5.34 3.20
C LYS A 5 19.73 5.87 2.95
N ARG A 6 18.91 5.86 3.99
CA ARG A 6 17.54 6.37 4.00
C ARG A 6 17.48 7.70 4.74
N SER A 7 16.68 8.63 4.25
CA SER A 7 16.42 9.94 4.87
C SER A 7 14.95 10.29 4.76
N ILE A 8 14.45 11.01 5.76
CA ILE A 8 13.08 11.53 5.73
C ILE A 8 13.10 12.85 4.99
N ILE A 9 12.22 13.00 4.02
CA ILE A 9 12.00 14.25 3.28
C ILE A 9 10.53 14.67 3.37
N THR A 10 10.27 15.97 3.22
CA THR A 10 8.91 16.51 3.15
C THR A 10 8.54 16.72 1.68
N THR A 11 7.39 16.24 1.29
CA THR A 11 6.83 16.39 -0.05
C THR A 11 6.04 17.69 -0.18
N SER A 12 5.61 18.05 -1.40
CA SER A 12 4.97 19.35 -1.65
C SER A 12 3.59 19.50 -0.97
N ASP A 13 2.93 18.40 -0.61
CA ASP A 13 1.66 18.44 0.14
C ASP A 13 1.85 18.47 1.68
N GLY A 14 3.10 18.59 2.15
CA GLY A 14 3.45 18.64 3.57
C GLY A 14 3.61 17.28 4.23
N SER A 15 3.28 16.19 3.55
CA SER A 15 3.50 14.84 4.06
C SER A 15 4.99 14.47 4.00
N LYS A 16 5.41 13.56 4.88
CA LYS A 16 6.79 13.07 4.91
C LYS A 16 6.88 11.71 4.22
N THR A 17 8.00 11.49 3.54
CA THR A 17 8.31 10.20 2.92
C THR A 17 9.76 9.82 3.13
N ILE A 18 10.14 8.60 2.75
CA ILE A 18 11.50 8.09 2.84
C ILE A 18 12.16 8.18 1.48
N GLN A 19 13.34 8.79 1.41
CA GLN A 19 14.22 8.81 0.25
C GLN A 19 15.35 7.81 0.42
N ILE A 20 15.68 7.08 -0.64
CA ILE A 20 16.83 6.18 -0.75
C ILE A 20 17.89 6.87 -1.62
N GLY A 21 18.93 7.37 -0.98
CA GLY A 21 19.93 8.22 -1.63
C GLY A 21 20.64 7.52 -2.80
N GLU A 22 21.11 6.28 -2.60
CA GLU A 22 21.87 5.50 -3.60
C GLU A 22 21.03 5.19 -4.87
N TRP A 23 19.71 5.09 -4.72
CA TRP A 23 18.82 4.83 -5.84
C TRP A 23 18.30 6.10 -6.50
N ASN A 24 18.49 7.25 -5.85
CA ASN A 24 17.81 8.51 -6.19
C ASN A 24 16.31 8.24 -6.40
N GLU A 25 15.71 7.56 -5.42
CA GLU A 25 14.30 7.14 -5.44
C GLU A 25 13.68 7.39 -4.07
N GLN A 26 12.37 7.57 -4.02
CA GLN A 26 11.60 7.74 -2.80
C GLN A 26 10.40 6.80 -2.78
N TYR A 27 9.87 6.55 -1.56
CA TYR A 27 8.71 5.68 -1.39
C TYR A 27 7.44 6.26 -2.04
N HIS A 28 7.30 7.58 -2.10
CA HIS A 28 6.15 8.26 -2.71
C HIS A 28 6.63 9.48 -3.50
N SER A 29 5.73 10.02 -4.32
CA SER A 29 5.99 11.24 -5.09
C SER A 29 6.44 12.42 -4.23
N ILE A 30 7.48 13.14 -4.68
CA ILE A 30 7.91 14.40 -4.08
C ILE A 30 6.85 15.51 -4.22
N HIS A 31 5.91 15.34 -5.13
CA HIS A 31 4.80 16.29 -5.34
C HIS A 31 3.69 16.14 -4.30
N GLY A 32 3.66 15.01 -3.57
CA GLY A 32 2.73 14.76 -2.49
C GLY A 32 2.50 13.27 -2.29
N ALA A 33 2.94 12.72 -1.14
CA ALA A 33 2.74 11.31 -0.84
C ALA A 33 1.26 10.99 -0.62
N ILE A 34 0.57 11.82 0.17
CA ILE A 34 -0.86 11.66 0.44
C ILE A 34 -1.67 11.89 -0.84
N GLN A 35 -1.34 12.93 -1.62
CA GLN A 35 -2.04 13.24 -2.87
C GLN A 35 -1.93 12.09 -3.87
N GLU A 36 -0.76 11.48 -4.03
CA GLU A 36 -0.54 10.32 -4.90
C GLU A 36 -1.35 9.11 -4.43
N ALA A 37 -1.26 8.75 -3.14
CA ALA A 37 -1.99 7.64 -2.56
C ALA A 37 -3.51 7.80 -2.71
N MET A 38 -4.04 8.97 -2.39
CA MET A 38 -5.46 9.31 -2.55
C MET A 38 -5.92 9.22 -4.01
N HIS A 39 -5.09 9.68 -4.96
CA HIS A 39 -5.46 9.64 -6.36
C HIS A 39 -5.40 8.21 -6.92
N VAL A 40 -4.26 7.53 -6.79
CA VAL A 40 -4.01 6.25 -7.45
C VAL A 40 -4.75 5.11 -6.76
N PHE A 41 -4.54 4.95 -5.45
CA PHE A 41 -5.00 3.76 -4.76
C PHE A 41 -6.44 3.91 -4.23
N ILE A 42 -6.79 5.10 -3.75
CA ILE A 42 -8.14 5.29 -3.22
C ILE A 42 -9.13 5.66 -4.33
N LYS A 43 -8.90 6.75 -5.07
CA LYS A 43 -9.86 7.20 -6.07
C LYS A 43 -9.96 6.25 -7.25
N MET A 44 -8.83 5.91 -7.88
CA MET A 44 -8.80 5.07 -9.07
C MET A 44 -8.83 3.57 -8.76
N GLY A 45 -8.58 3.17 -7.51
CA GLY A 45 -8.66 1.79 -7.03
C GLY A 45 -9.95 1.54 -6.25
N LEU A 46 -9.95 1.89 -4.95
CA LEU A 46 -11.03 1.57 -4.04
C LEU A 46 -12.38 2.16 -4.49
N TYR A 47 -12.44 3.47 -4.77
CA TYR A 47 -13.71 4.11 -5.14
C TYR A 47 -14.20 3.62 -6.48
N TYR A 48 -13.31 3.46 -7.48
CA TYR A 48 -13.67 2.90 -8.77
C TYR A 48 -14.25 1.48 -8.62
N PHE A 49 -13.63 0.62 -7.80
CA PHE A 49 -14.17 -0.71 -7.53
C PHE A 49 -15.57 -0.63 -6.89
N LEU A 50 -15.78 0.26 -5.92
CA LEU A 50 -17.06 0.43 -5.24
C LEU A 50 -18.17 1.02 -6.14
N GLU A 51 -17.80 1.81 -7.15
CA GLU A 51 -18.73 2.27 -8.19
C GLU A 51 -19.24 1.12 -9.07
N LEU A 52 -18.35 0.18 -9.40
CA LEU A 52 -18.69 -1.00 -10.19
C LEU A 52 -19.46 -2.06 -9.37
N HIS A 53 -19.19 -2.16 -8.08
CA HIS A 53 -19.65 -3.23 -7.22
C HIS A 53 -20.23 -2.70 -5.91
N LYS A 54 -21.52 -2.93 -5.69
CA LYS A 54 -22.21 -2.57 -4.45
C LYS A 54 -21.95 -3.64 -3.38
N VAL A 55 -20.79 -3.61 -2.73
CA VAL A 55 -20.38 -4.58 -1.74
C VAL A 55 -20.29 -3.95 -0.34
N LYS A 56 -20.41 -4.79 0.70
CA LYS A 56 -20.19 -4.39 2.11
C LYS A 56 -18.85 -4.89 2.66
N SER A 57 -18.16 -5.71 1.89
CA SER A 57 -16.82 -6.19 2.23
C SER A 57 -16.01 -6.43 0.96
N LEU A 58 -14.70 -6.23 1.06
CA LEU A 58 -13.76 -6.57 -0.01
C LEU A 58 -12.42 -7.04 0.56
N ARG A 59 -11.66 -7.73 -0.29
CA ARG A 59 -10.30 -8.15 0.00
C ARG A 59 -9.32 -7.37 -0.86
N VAL A 60 -8.37 -6.71 -0.22
CA VAL A 60 -7.31 -5.92 -0.87
C VAL A 60 -5.98 -6.65 -0.70
N LEU A 61 -5.20 -6.73 -1.76
CA LEU A 61 -3.80 -7.12 -1.73
C LEU A 61 -2.94 -5.89 -2.04
N GLU A 62 -2.00 -5.56 -1.17
CA GLU A 62 -0.97 -4.56 -1.43
C GLU A 62 0.38 -5.23 -1.64
N MET A 63 1.01 -4.91 -2.76
CA MET A 63 2.37 -5.34 -3.08
C MET A 63 3.31 -4.16 -2.80
N GLY A 64 3.93 -4.17 -1.61
CA GLY A 64 4.76 -3.09 -1.08
C GLY A 64 4.05 -2.30 0.01
N LEU A 65 4.02 -2.83 1.25
CA LEU A 65 3.47 -2.08 2.40
C LEU A 65 4.23 -0.78 2.65
N GLY A 66 5.56 -0.80 2.48
CA GLY A 66 6.42 0.37 2.61
C GLY A 66 6.19 1.12 3.90
N THR A 67 5.81 2.39 3.78
CA THR A 67 5.49 3.27 4.92
C THR A 67 4.11 3.01 5.53
N GLY A 68 3.28 2.15 4.93
CA GLY A 68 1.93 1.85 5.38
C GLY A 68 0.89 2.93 5.05
N LEU A 69 1.22 3.88 4.19
CA LEU A 69 0.31 5.00 3.86
C LEU A 69 -0.98 4.53 3.20
N ASN A 70 -0.89 3.66 2.18
CA ASN A 70 -2.08 3.14 1.49
C ASN A 70 -2.96 2.31 2.43
N ALA A 71 -2.36 1.46 3.27
CA ALA A 71 -3.07 0.69 4.28
C ALA A 71 -3.78 1.61 5.29
N PHE A 72 -3.10 2.68 5.74
CA PHE A 72 -3.65 3.64 6.68
C PHE A 72 -4.84 4.41 6.10
N ILE A 73 -4.71 4.95 4.88
CA ILE A 73 -5.81 5.65 4.22
C ILE A 73 -6.98 4.68 3.96
N THR A 74 -6.70 3.46 3.52
CA THR A 74 -7.75 2.45 3.30
C THR A 74 -8.48 2.10 4.61
N ALA A 75 -7.76 2.04 5.74
CA ALA A 75 -8.38 1.83 7.04
C ALA A 75 -9.30 3.00 7.44
N LEU A 76 -8.89 4.25 7.23
CA LEU A 76 -9.73 5.42 7.46
C LEU A 76 -11.00 5.39 6.58
N GLU A 77 -10.84 5.07 5.29
CA GLU A 77 -11.95 4.97 4.34
C GLU A 77 -12.92 3.83 4.68
N SER A 78 -12.42 2.72 5.22
CA SER A 78 -13.25 1.59 5.65
C SER A 78 -14.22 1.99 6.74
N GLU A 79 -13.78 2.81 7.70
CA GLU A 79 -14.63 3.33 8.77
C GLU A 79 -15.65 4.35 8.24
N ILE A 80 -15.21 5.31 7.40
CA ILE A 80 -16.08 6.33 6.82
C ILE A 80 -17.23 5.70 5.99
N LYS A 81 -16.91 4.63 5.25
CA LYS A 81 -17.88 3.96 4.35
C LYS A 81 -18.64 2.82 4.99
N ASN A 82 -18.35 2.49 6.25
CA ASN A 82 -18.85 1.28 6.92
C ASN A 82 -18.65 0.03 6.04
N LEU A 83 -17.41 -0.15 5.57
CA LEU A 83 -16.99 -1.17 4.60
C LEU A 83 -15.99 -2.11 5.26
N HIS A 84 -16.28 -3.40 5.36
CA HIS A 84 -15.34 -4.36 5.90
C HIS A 84 -14.20 -4.63 4.89
N VAL A 85 -12.98 -4.26 5.24
CA VAL A 85 -11.79 -4.49 4.42
C VAL A 85 -10.89 -5.55 5.05
N TYR A 86 -10.65 -6.62 4.30
CA TYR A 86 -9.63 -7.61 4.59
C TYR A 86 -8.38 -7.27 3.77
N TYR A 87 -7.39 -6.70 4.43
CA TYR A 87 -6.20 -6.17 3.79
C TYR A 87 -5.02 -7.10 4.00
N GLU A 88 -4.42 -7.57 2.92
CA GLU A 88 -3.17 -8.32 2.95
C GLU A 88 -2.07 -7.47 2.32
N ALA A 89 -0.98 -7.28 3.07
CA ALA A 89 0.15 -6.48 2.62
C ALA A 89 1.42 -7.33 2.58
N ILE A 90 2.05 -7.39 1.41
CA ILE A 90 3.32 -8.08 1.21
C ILE A 90 4.45 -7.06 1.23
N GLU A 91 5.51 -7.36 1.98
CA GLU A 91 6.69 -6.50 2.08
C GLU A 91 7.95 -7.34 2.29
N ALA A 92 8.91 -7.21 1.39
CA ALA A 92 10.18 -7.94 1.50
C ALA A 92 11.15 -7.31 2.52
N HIS A 93 11.12 -5.98 2.65
CA HIS A 93 12.08 -5.19 3.42
C HIS A 93 11.40 -4.16 4.33
N PRO A 94 10.75 -4.58 5.43
CA PRO A 94 9.97 -3.70 6.29
C PRO A 94 10.72 -2.44 6.70
N VAL A 95 10.02 -1.31 6.71
CA VAL A 95 10.53 -0.02 7.17
C VAL A 95 10.81 -0.08 8.67
N LEU A 96 11.88 0.54 9.10
CA LEU A 96 12.31 0.49 10.49
C LEU A 96 11.45 1.39 11.39
N LYS A 97 11.21 0.96 12.63
CA LYS A 97 10.35 1.70 13.58
C LYS A 97 10.77 3.16 13.78
N HIS A 98 12.09 3.45 13.81
CA HIS A 98 12.58 4.82 13.97
C HIS A 98 12.36 5.68 12.72
N GLU A 99 12.20 5.10 11.52
CA GLU A 99 11.83 5.81 10.31
C GLU A 99 10.33 6.11 10.32
N LEU A 100 9.52 5.10 10.68
CA LEU A 100 8.06 5.23 10.77
C LEU A 100 7.64 6.30 11.78
N SER A 101 8.35 6.41 12.93
CA SER A 101 8.05 7.41 13.95
C SER A 101 8.30 8.86 13.52
N GLN A 102 8.95 9.10 12.40
CA GLN A 102 9.20 10.42 11.83
C GLN A 102 8.18 10.84 10.77
N LEU A 103 7.31 9.90 10.33
CA LEU A 103 6.25 10.17 9.36
C LEU A 103 5.08 10.88 10.07
N ASN A 104 4.41 11.78 9.35
CA ASN A 104 3.36 12.64 9.88
C ASN A 104 1.98 12.40 9.28
N TYR A 105 1.72 11.18 8.81
CA TYR A 105 0.43 10.85 8.19
C TYR A 105 -0.75 10.96 9.16
N PRO A 106 -0.66 10.52 10.44
CA PRO A 106 -1.75 10.67 11.39
C PRO A 106 -2.16 12.13 11.59
N GLU A 107 -1.18 13.03 11.70
CA GLU A 107 -1.42 14.45 11.96
C GLU A 107 -2.10 15.15 10.77
N LEU A 108 -1.92 14.63 9.55
CA LEU A 108 -2.47 15.21 8.32
C LEU A 108 -3.81 14.60 7.90
N LEU A 109 -4.08 13.34 8.28
CA LEU A 109 -5.20 12.56 7.73
C LEU A 109 -6.25 12.17 8.77
N ALA A 110 -5.87 12.01 10.02
CA ALA A 110 -6.71 11.39 11.04
C ALA A 110 -7.20 12.42 12.07
N ASN A 111 -8.36 12.16 12.65
CA ASN A 111 -8.78 12.81 13.89
C ASN A 111 -8.10 12.12 15.09
N ASP A 112 -8.18 12.75 16.29
CA ASP A 112 -7.50 12.27 17.50
C ASP A 112 -7.79 10.80 17.84
N ASN A 113 -9.01 10.33 17.59
CA ASN A 113 -9.42 8.95 17.87
C ASN A 113 -8.82 7.94 16.87
N GLN A 114 -8.33 8.38 15.74
CA GLN A 114 -7.82 7.55 14.65
C GLN A 114 -6.28 7.54 14.56
N HIS A 115 -5.59 8.42 15.31
CA HIS A 115 -4.12 8.47 15.29
C HIS A 115 -3.46 7.12 15.64
N SER A 116 -4.06 6.35 16.53
CA SER A 116 -3.55 5.03 16.93
C SER A 116 -3.60 4.00 15.81
N LEU A 117 -4.44 4.17 14.78
CA LEU A 117 -4.56 3.21 13.67
C LEU A 117 -3.24 3.04 12.93
N PHE A 118 -2.54 4.15 12.64
CA PHE A 118 -1.25 4.10 11.96
C PHE A 118 -0.21 3.31 12.75
N LYS A 119 -0.12 3.57 14.06
CA LYS A 119 0.75 2.82 14.95
C LYS A 119 0.38 1.33 14.98
N ASN A 120 -0.91 1.01 15.10
CA ASN A 120 -1.40 -0.35 15.14
C ASN A 120 -1.07 -1.14 13.86
N ILE A 121 -1.21 -0.54 12.66
CA ILE A 121 -0.81 -1.14 11.38
C ILE A 121 0.64 -1.65 11.43
N HIS A 122 1.54 -0.90 12.05
CA HIS A 122 2.95 -1.27 12.12
C HIS A 122 3.27 -2.24 13.27
N ASP A 123 2.63 -2.10 14.41
CA ASP A 123 2.95 -2.86 15.62
C ASP A 123 2.37 -4.29 15.64
N VAL A 124 1.26 -4.55 14.93
CA VAL A 124 0.68 -5.90 14.89
C VAL A 124 1.61 -6.93 14.28
N SER A 125 1.42 -8.17 14.68
CA SER A 125 2.25 -9.31 14.26
C SER A 125 2.14 -9.59 12.76
N TRP A 126 3.23 -10.08 12.18
CA TRP A 126 3.29 -10.58 10.81
C TRP A 126 2.72 -12.00 10.70
N ALA A 127 2.29 -12.38 9.50
CA ALA A 127 1.79 -13.70 9.11
C ALA A 127 0.51 -14.16 9.85
N ILE A 128 -0.18 -13.25 10.51
CA ILE A 128 -1.50 -13.49 11.10
C ILE A 128 -2.44 -12.32 10.82
N SER A 129 -3.74 -12.62 10.75
CA SER A 129 -4.77 -11.58 10.60
C SER A 129 -5.00 -10.87 11.94
N ASN A 130 -4.89 -9.55 11.93
CA ASN A 130 -5.06 -8.69 13.09
C ASN A 130 -6.19 -7.70 12.85
N PRO A 131 -7.20 -7.59 13.74
CA PRO A 131 -8.17 -6.50 13.68
C PRO A 131 -7.46 -5.19 14.07
N ILE A 132 -7.46 -4.23 13.16
CA ILE A 132 -6.90 -2.88 13.38
C ILE A 132 -7.99 -1.92 13.86
N SER A 133 -9.19 -2.08 13.29
CA SER A 133 -10.40 -1.34 13.66
C SER A 133 -11.64 -2.21 13.45
N THR A 134 -12.83 -1.64 13.65
CA THR A 134 -14.10 -2.35 13.46
C THR A 134 -14.25 -2.88 12.03
N ASN A 135 -13.80 -2.11 11.04
CA ASN A 135 -14.00 -2.41 9.63
C ASN A 135 -12.69 -2.77 8.89
N PHE A 136 -11.55 -2.83 9.57
CA PHE A 136 -10.28 -3.09 8.91
C PHE A 136 -9.49 -4.20 9.61
N THR A 137 -9.25 -5.30 8.88
CA THR A 137 -8.42 -6.43 9.31
C THR A 137 -7.18 -6.49 8.43
N LEU A 138 -5.99 -6.54 9.04
CA LEU A 138 -4.69 -6.54 8.35
C LEU A 138 -3.95 -7.85 8.57
N ASN A 139 -3.46 -8.44 7.48
CA ASN A 139 -2.46 -9.50 7.47
C ASN A 139 -1.20 -8.97 6.76
N LYS A 140 -0.09 -8.84 7.50
CA LYS A 140 1.22 -8.48 6.91
C LYS A 140 2.01 -9.74 6.65
N ILE A 141 2.57 -9.89 5.45
CA ILE A 141 3.39 -11.04 5.06
C ILE A 141 4.76 -10.54 4.63
N GLN A 142 5.81 -11.00 5.32
CA GLN A 142 7.18 -10.69 4.93
C GLN A 142 7.67 -11.76 3.96
N GLN A 143 7.59 -11.45 2.66
CA GLN A 143 8.07 -12.34 1.59
C GLN A 143 8.47 -11.55 0.35
N ASP A 144 9.19 -12.20 -0.56
CA ASP A 144 9.44 -11.66 -1.91
C ASP A 144 8.14 -11.65 -2.73
N PHE A 145 7.93 -10.60 -3.53
CA PHE A 145 6.75 -10.48 -4.39
C PHE A 145 6.67 -11.59 -5.44
N LEU A 146 7.82 -12.11 -5.87
CA LEU A 146 7.89 -13.23 -6.80
C LEU A 146 7.37 -14.55 -6.21
N GLU A 147 7.15 -14.63 -4.91
CA GLU A 147 6.56 -15.78 -4.21
C GLU A 147 5.02 -15.72 -4.13
N LEU A 148 4.39 -14.70 -4.73
CA LEU A 148 2.93 -14.57 -4.75
C LEU A 148 2.28 -15.76 -5.48
N GLU A 149 1.45 -16.52 -4.76
CA GLU A 149 0.78 -17.74 -5.28
C GLU A 149 -0.76 -17.72 -5.14
N HIS A 150 -1.33 -16.59 -4.73
CA HIS A 150 -2.78 -16.45 -4.58
C HIS A 150 -3.54 -16.66 -5.88
N LYS A 151 -4.73 -17.24 -5.78
CA LYS A 151 -5.63 -17.47 -6.91
C LYS A 151 -7.03 -16.99 -6.57
N SER A 152 -7.58 -16.10 -7.40
CA SER A 152 -8.97 -15.60 -7.31
C SER A 152 -9.38 -15.22 -5.88
N SER A 153 -8.48 -14.53 -5.15
CA SER A 153 -8.63 -14.26 -3.73
C SER A 153 -8.98 -12.80 -3.41
N PHE A 154 -8.59 -11.88 -4.28
CA PHE A 154 -8.68 -10.44 -4.01
C PHE A 154 -9.60 -9.72 -4.99
N ASP A 155 -10.30 -8.73 -4.49
CA ASP A 155 -11.17 -7.85 -5.27
C ASP A 155 -10.37 -6.69 -5.86
N LEU A 156 -9.30 -6.26 -5.16
CA LEU A 156 -8.49 -5.11 -5.50
C LEU A 156 -7.01 -5.43 -5.22
N VAL A 157 -6.14 -5.08 -6.16
CA VAL A 157 -4.69 -5.16 -6.00
C VAL A 157 -4.09 -3.77 -6.12
N TYR A 158 -3.35 -3.34 -5.09
CA TYR A 158 -2.47 -2.19 -5.10
C TYR A 158 -1.06 -2.65 -5.42
N PHE A 159 -0.55 -2.30 -6.59
CA PHE A 159 0.83 -2.61 -6.96
C PHE A 159 1.70 -1.38 -6.77
N ASP A 160 2.37 -1.33 -5.62
CA ASP A 160 3.15 -0.18 -5.14
C ASP A 160 4.64 -0.52 -4.91
N ALA A 161 5.21 -1.33 -5.79
CA ALA A 161 6.64 -1.59 -5.83
C ALA A 161 7.42 -0.37 -6.33
N PHE A 162 8.71 -0.25 -5.99
CA PHE A 162 9.58 0.75 -6.60
C PHE A 162 9.59 0.62 -8.13
N GLY A 163 9.72 1.76 -8.82
CA GLY A 163 9.58 1.84 -10.26
C GLY A 163 10.50 0.91 -11.06
N PRO A 164 10.19 0.65 -12.34
CA PRO A 164 10.92 -0.29 -13.18
C PRO A 164 12.39 0.09 -13.39
N ARG A 165 12.80 1.33 -13.08
CA ARG A 165 14.20 1.75 -13.08
C ARG A 165 14.99 1.09 -11.93
N VAL A 166 14.33 0.89 -10.79
CA VAL A 166 14.96 0.38 -9.55
C VAL A 166 14.73 -1.13 -9.38
N GLN A 167 13.51 -1.59 -9.65
CA GLN A 167 13.11 -2.98 -9.51
C GLN A 167 12.55 -3.55 -10.83
N PRO A 168 13.34 -3.59 -11.93
CA PRO A 168 12.84 -4.01 -13.25
C PRO A 168 12.28 -5.45 -13.24
N HIS A 169 12.76 -6.33 -12.38
CA HIS A 169 12.30 -7.71 -12.22
C HIS A 169 10.86 -7.83 -11.72
N LEU A 170 10.33 -6.81 -11.05
CA LEU A 170 8.95 -6.76 -10.58
C LEU A 170 7.97 -6.22 -11.64
N TRP A 171 8.47 -5.59 -12.71
CA TRP A 171 7.67 -5.00 -13.79
C TRP A 171 7.64 -5.88 -15.04
N THR A 172 7.53 -7.18 -14.83
CA THR A 172 7.55 -8.21 -15.87
C THR A 172 6.17 -8.80 -16.10
N LEU A 173 5.95 -9.36 -17.30
CA LEU A 173 4.72 -10.10 -17.61
C LEU A 173 4.44 -11.21 -16.58
N THR A 174 5.48 -11.87 -16.07
CA THR A 174 5.32 -12.91 -15.05
C THR A 174 4.72 -12.35 -13.77
N MET A 175 5.19 -11.19 -13.30
CA MET A 175 4.66 -10.54 -12.10
C MET A 175 3.22 -10.09 -12.31
N PHE A 176 2.91 -9.46 -13.43
CA PHE A 176 1.53 -9.06 -13.77
C PHE A 176 0.58 -10.27 -13.89
N LYS A 177 1.04 -11.41 -14.43
CA LYS A 177 0.25 -12.65 -14.44
C LYS A 177 -0.02 -13.18 -13.03
N ARG A 178 0.94 -13.10 -12.11
CA ARG A 178 0.71 -13.49 -10.70
C ARG A 178 -0.38 -12.63 -10.05
N MET A 179 -0.28 -11.31 -10.20
CA MET A 179 -1.30 -10.39 -9.68
C MET A 179 -2.67 -10.60 -10.34
N PHE A 180 -2.70 -10.83 -11.67
CA PHE A 180 -3.93 -11.17 -12.38
C PHE A 180 -4.56 -12.46 -11.85
N ASN A 181 -3.76 -13.51 -11.62
CA ASN A 181 -4.25 -14.76 -11.05
C ASN A 181 -4.76 -14.60 -9.61
N ALA A 182 -4.19 -13.66 -8.83
CA ALA A 182 -4.63 -13.35 -7.48
C ALA A 182 -5.98 -12.63 -7.45
N LEU A 183 -6.33 -11.89 -8.51
CA LEU A 183 -7.61 -11.20 -8.64
C LEU A 183 -8.76 -12.17 -8.88
N LYS A 184 -9.88 -11.89 -8.24
CA LYS A 184 -11.18 -12.47 -8.59
C LYS A 184 -11.63 -11.98 -9.96
N PRO A 185 -12.61 -12.66 -10.62
CA PRO A 185 -13.27 -12.12 -11.80
C PRO A 185 -13.80 -10.71 -11.51
N HIS A 186 -13.57 -9.79 -12.45
CA HIS A 186 -13.91 -8.35 -12.31
C HIS A 186 -13.15 -7.58 -11.22
N GLY A 187 -12.10 -8.16 -10.64
CA GLY A 187 -11.21 -7.46 -9.73
C GLY A 187 -10.40 -6.37 -10.45
N VAL A 188 -9.93 -5.38 -9.69
CA VAL A 188 -9.21 -4.22 -10.21
C VAL A 188 -7.76 -4.24 -9.74
N LEU A 189 -6.83 -3.90 -10.63
CA LEU A 189 -5.42 -3.64 -10.30
C LEU A 189 -5.11 -2.17 -10.57
N VAL A 190 -4.48 -1.51 -9.60
CA VAL A 190 -3.99 -0.15 -9.76
C VAL A 190 -2.51 -0.06 -9.42
N THR A 191 -1.82 0.85 -10.11
CA THR A 191 -0.42 1.18 -9.88
C THR A 191 -0.15 2.63 -10.28
N TYR A 192 0.82 3.26 -9.65
CA TYR A 192 1.20 4.64 -9.96
C TYR A 192 1.99 4.76 -11.28
N SER A 193 2.62 3.69 -11.76
CA SER A 193 3.48 3.74 -12.94
C SER A 193 2.68 3.63 -14.24
N ALA A 194 2.72 4.69 -15.05
CA ALA A 194 2.04 4.77 -16.35
C ALA A 194 2.99 4.62 -17.56
N LYS A 195 4.20 4.06 -17.37
CA LYS A 195 5.16 3.87 -18.46
C LYS A 195 4.61 2.91 -19.53
N GLY A 196 4.95 3.16 -20.83
CA GLY A 196 4.44 2.38 -21.96
C GLY A 196 4.71 0.87 -21.86
N VAL A 197 5.78 0.46 -21.16
CA VAL A 197 6.09 -0.97 -20.91
C VAL A 197 5.13 -1.62 -19.90
N VAL A 198 4.37 -0.83 -19.15
CA VAL A 198 3.39 -1.29 -18.14
C VAL A 198 1.97 -1.34 -18.72
N ARG A 199 1.73 -0.67 -19.87
CA ARG A 199 0.42 -0.58 -20.55
C ARG A 199 0.23 -1.76 -21.57
#